data_0c17dd59c3e8d48ac122c1f2aee4b985
#
_entry.id   0c17dd59c3e8d48ac122c1f2aee4b985
#
_cell.length_a   1.000
_cell.length_b   1.000
_cell.length_c   1.000
_cell.angle_alpha   90.00
_cell.angle_beta   90.00
_cell.angle_gamma   90.00
#
_symmetry.space_group_name_H-M   'P 1'
#
loop_
_entity.id
_entity.type
_entity.pdbx_description
1 polymer ?
#
loop_
_entity_poly.entity_id
_entity_poly.type
_entity_poly.pdbx_seq_one_letter_code
_entity_poly.pdbx_strand_id
1 'polypeptide(L)'
;MQVTGKPRLSLLRIIEMNVGFFGLQFSFGLQQANMGPIYGFLGADEATMPLLWLAGPMTGLLVQPIIGAMSDRTQSRWGRRTPYFLIGAIICSISLFLMPYSSALWMAASLLWILDAGNNITMEPYRAYVADRLVPDQRATGFLTQSAFTGLAQTLSYLAPTLLTAFVAK
;
A
#
# COMPACT_ATOMS: atom_id res chain seq x y z
N MET A 1 25.66 10.65 24.08
CA MET A 1 25.01 10.75 22.75
C MET A 1 25.74 9.78 21.82
N GLN A 2 25.17 8.59 21.58
CA GLN A 2 25.74 7.68 20.58
C GLN A 2 25.44 8.26 19.20
N VAL A 3 26.46 8.77 18.54
CA VAL A 3 26.42 9.08 17.11
C VAL A 3 26.20 7.73 16.42
N THR A 4 24.98 7.48 15.98
CA THR A 4 24.67 6.31 15.16
C THR A 4 25.53 6.40 13.90
N GLY A 5 26.50 5.52 13.74
CA GLY A 5 27.46 5.52 12.62
C GLY A 5 26.84 5.23 11.24
N LYS A 6 25.62 5.69 11.00
CA LYS A 6 24.96 5.62 9.70
C LYS A 6 25.46 6.77 8.80
N PRO A 7 25.90 6.49 7.57
CA PRO A 7 26.26 7.53 6.63
C PRO A 7 25.01 8.34 6.21
N ARG A 8 25.18 9.64 6.02
CA ARG A 8 24.15 10.47 5.41
C ARG A 8 23.93 10.02 3.97
N LEU A 9 22.68 9.87 3.57
CA LEU A 9 22.32 9.53 2.20
C LEU A 9 22.13 10.79 1.36
N SER A 10 22.50 10.72 0.08
CA SER A 10 22.16 11.78 -0.88
C SER A 10 20.65 11.83 -1.12
N LEU A 11 20.13 12.97 -1.58
CA LEU A 11 18.71 13.11 -1.91
C LEU A 11 18.26 12.08 -2.93
N LEU A 12 19.09 11.79 -3.95
CA LEU A 12 18.81 10.77 -4.95
C LEU A 12 18.58 9.38 -4.30
N ARG A 13 19.43 8.99 -3.36
CA ARG A 13 19.27 7.73 -2.62
C ARG A 13 18.02 7.69 -1.76
N ILE A 14 17.61 8.84 -1.19
CA ILE A 14 16.36 8.95 -0.45
C ILE A 14 15.16 8.78 -1.39
N ILE A 15 15.21 9.33 -2.60
CA ILE A 15 14.20 9.15 -3.64
C ILE A 15 14.15 7.68 -4.07
N GLU A 16 15.28 7.09 -4.45
CA GLU A 16 15.39 5.69 -4.90
C GLU A 16 14.78 4.71 -3.86
N MET A 17 15.09 4.89 -2.59
CA MET A 17 14.56 4.01 -1.53
C MET A 17 13.04 4.14 -1.34
N ASN A 18 12.42 5.22 -1.81
CA ASN A 18 10.98 5.47 -1.70
C ASN A 18 10.19 5.11 -2.97
N VAL A 19 10.85 4.77 -4.10
CA VAL A 19 10.17 4.44 -5.36
C VAL A 19 9.19 3.26 -5.20
N GLY A 20 9.56 2.23 -4.43
CA GLY A 20 8.65 1.11 -4.15
C GLY A 20 7.38 1.52 -3.41
N PHE A 21 7.44 2.59 -2.60
CA PHE A 21 6.27 3.14 -1.94
C PHE A 21 5.28 3.79 -2.92
N PHE A 22 5.78 4.37 -4.02
CA PHE A 22 4.92 4.85 -5.11
C PHE A 22 4.07 3.72 -5.69
N GLY A 23 4.66 2.56 -6.01
CA GLY A 23 3.92 1.41 -6.54
C GLY A 23 2.85 0.90 -5.57
N LEU A 24 3.17 0.82 -4.27
CA LEU A 24 2.22 0.46 -3.23
C LEU A 24 1.05 1.44 -3.16
N GLN A 25 1.32 2.74 -3.17
CA GLN A 25 0.30 3.78 -3.12
C GLN A 25 -0.52 3.88 -4.40
N PHE A 26 0.08 3.54 -5.54
CA PHE A 26 -0.63 3.46 -6.81
C PHE A 26 -1.66 2.31 -6.80
N SER A 27 -1.25 1.12 -6.33
CA SER A 27 -2.16 -0.01 -6.10
C SER A 27 -3.30 0.35 -5.16
N PHE A 28 -2.99 0.98 -4.03
CA PHE A 28 -3.99 1.43 -3.07
C PHE A 28 -4.96 2.46 -3.66
N GLY A 29 -4.46 3.41 -4.43
CA GLY A 29 -5.29 4.41 -5.11
C GLY A 29 -6.21 3.79 -6.17
N LEU A 30 -5.73 2.81 -6.96
CA LEU A 30 -6.56 2.06 -7.91
C LEU A 30 -7.68 1.30 -7.21
N GLN A 31 -7.39 0.68 -6.08
CA GLN A 31 -8.39 0.03 -5.24
C GLN A 31 -9.47 1.03 -4.80
N GLN A 32 -9.06 2.17 -4.24
CA GLN A 32 -9.99 3.20 -3.76
C GLN A 32 -10.86 3.77 -4.89
N ALA A 33 -10.29 3.97 -6.08
CA ALA A 33 -11.01 4.50 -7.22
C ALA A 33 -12.05 3.54 -7.82
N ASN A 34 -11.80 2.22 -7.74
CA ASN A 34 -12.58 1.24 -8.49
C ASN A 34 -13.52 0.37 -7.64
N MET A 35 -13.26 0.24 -6.32
CA MET A 35 -14.06 -0.68 -5.49
C MET A 35 -15.52 -0.25 -5.32
N GLY A 36 -15.79 1.06 -5.19
CA GLY A 36 -17.15 1.57 -5.13
C GLY A 36 -17.99 1.18 -6.36
N PRO A 37 -17.54 1.50 -7.58
CA PRO A 37 -18.19 1.03 -8.82
C PRO A 37 -18.34 -0.49 -8.91
N ILE A 38 -17.33 -1.28 -8.50
CA ILE A 38 -17.39 -2.75 -8.50
C ILE A 38 -18.49 -3.24 -7.55
N TYR A 39 -18.56 -2.71 -6.34
CA TYR A 39 -19.58 -3.07 -5.38
C TYR A 39 -20.99 -2.72 -5.86
N GLY A 40 -21.17 -1.52 -6.44
CA GLY A 40 -22.44 -1.12 -7.04
C GLY A 40 -22.86 -2.06 -8.19
N PHE A 41 -21.93 -2.43 -9.06
CA PHE A 41 -22.18 -3.39 -10.15
C PHE A 41 -22.58 -4.78 -9.62
N LEU A 42 -22.02 -5.21 -8.50
CA LEU A 42 -22.34 -6.50 -7.84
C LEU A 42 -23.59 -6.45 -6.95
N GLY A 43 -24.33 -5.34 -6.98
CA GLY A 43 -25.60 -5.20 -6.30
C GLY A 43 -25.52 -4.77 -4.83
N ALA A 44 -24.42 -4.15 -4.40
CA ALA A 44 -24.36 -3.53 -3.09
C ALA A 44 -25.33 -2.32 -3.02
N ASP A 45 -26.13 -2.28 -1.97
CA ASP A 45 -26.96 -1.12 -1.67
C ASP A 45 -26.21 -0.04 -0.86
N GLU A 46 -26.76 1.17 -0.81
CA GLU A 46 -26.14 2.28 -0.09
C GLU A 46 -25.98 2.01 1.42
N ALA A 47 -26.86 1.19 2.00
CA ALA A 47 -26.84 0.86 3.43
C ALA A 47 -25.69 -0.12 3.77
N THR A 48 -25.31 -1.00 2.85
CA THR A 48 -24.23 -1.98 3.06
C THR A 48 -22.85 -1.43 2.68
N MET A 49 -22.76 -0.39 1.84
CA MET A 49 -21.49 0.22 1.42
C MET A 49 -20.54 0.55 2.58
N PRO A 50 -20.95 1.22 3.66
CA PRO A 50 -20.04 1.52 4.77
C PRO A 50 -19.45 0.27 5.43
N LEU A 51 -20.20 -0.83 5.51
CA LEU A 51 -19.73 -2.10 6.06
C LEU A 51 -18.66 -2.75 5.16
N LEU A 52 -18.83 -2.65 3.84
CA LEU A 52 -17.84 -3.16 2.88
C LEU A 52 -16.50 -2.39 2.97
N TRP A 53 -16.56 -1.08 3.23
CA TRP A 53 -15.38 -0.24 3.41
C TRP A 53 -14.69 -0.38 4.76
N LEU A 54 -15.24 -1.13 5.72
CA LEU A 54 -14.58 -1.41 7.00
C LEU A 54 -13.29 -2.22 6.86
N ALA A 55 -13.07 -2.89 5.72
CA ALA A 55 -11.86 -3.67 5.45
C ALA A 55 -10.59 -2.87 5.72
N GLY A 56 -10.47 -1.64 5.19
CA GLY A 56 -9.29 -0.79 5.36
C GLY A 56 -8.98 -0.46 6.83
N PRO A 57 -9.88 0.20 7.57
CA PRO A 57 -9.67 0.51 8.98
C PRO A 57 -9.41 -0.72 9.85
N MET A 58 -10.16 -1.81 9.65
CA MET A 58 -10.02 -3.03 10.45
C MET A 58 -8.70 -3.75 10.20
N THR A 59 -8.30 -3.90 8.93
CA THR A 59 -6.99 -4.50 8.62
C THR A 59 -5.85 -3.61 9.08
N GLY A 60 -5.98 -2.28 8.98
CA GLY A 60 -5.02 -1.34 9.54
C GLY A 60 -4.84 -1.50 11.04
N LEU A 61 -5.95 -1.57 11.78
CA LEU A 61 -5.93 -1.73 13.24
C LEU A 61 -5.33 -3.06 13.69
N LEU A 62 -5.61 -4.15 12.96
CA LEU A 62 -5.19 -5.49 13.36
C LEU A 62 -3.82 -5.88 12.76
N VAL A 63 -3.62 -5.64 11.47
CA VAL A 63 -2.43 -6.14 10.75
C VAL A 63 -1.21 -5.28 11.04
N GLN A 64 -1.33 -3.95 11.08
CA GLN A 64 -0.16 -3.07 11.25
C GLN A 64 0.62 -3.33 12.56
N PRO A 65 0.00 -3.42 13.76
CA PRO A 65 0.75 -3.70 15.00
C PRO A 65 1.42 -5.06 14.98
N ILE A 66 0.73 -6.09 14.45
CA ILE A 66 1.24 -7.45 14.39
C ILE A 66 2.46 -7.50 13.46
N ILE A 67 2.31 -6.98 12.25
CA ILE A 67 3.40 -6.97 11.25
C ILE A 67 4.55 -6.06 11.68
N GLY A 68 4.27 -4.92 12.30
CA GLY A 68 5.28 -4.06 12.89
C GLY A 68 6.16 -4.83 13.87
N ALA A 69 5.53 -5.45 14.89
CA ALA A 69 6.23 -6.25 15.89
C ALA A 69 6.98 -7.46 15.30
N MET A 70 6.39 -8.14 14.33
CA MET A 70 7.03 -9.28 13.65
C MET A 70 8.25 -8.83 12.85
N SER A 71 8.10 -7.76 12.05
CA SER A 71 9.18 -7.26 11.20
C SER A 71 10.37 -6.70 12.00
N ASP A 72 10.11 -6.20 13.22
CA ASP A 72 11.18 -5.77 14.13
C ASP A 72 12.05 -6.92 14.64
N ARG A 73 11.46 -8.10 14.81
CA ARG A 73 12.13 -9.31 15.32
C ARG A 73 12.68 -10.22 14.24
N THR A 74 12.29 -10.02 12.99
CA THR A 74 12.69 -10.88 11.88
C THR A 74 14.18 -10.73 11.58
N GLN A 75 14.87 -11.87 11.46
CA GLN A 75 16.25 -11.96 10.98
C GLN A 75 16.24 -12.73 9.66
N SER A 76 16.52 -12.04 8.56
CA SER A 76 16.53 -12.63 7.22
C SER A 76 17.78 -12.20 6.47
N ARG A 77 18.27 -13.08 5.57
CA ARG A 77 19.39 -12.79 4.65
C ARG A 77 19.12 -11.59 3.72
N TRP A 78 17.85 -11.23 3.54
CA TRP A 78 17.43 -10.09 2.73
C TRP A 78 17.18 -8.82 3.57
N GLY A 79 17.46 -8.89 4.87
CA GLY A 79 17.11 -7.85 5.84
C GLY A 79 15.78 -8.12 6.52
N ARG A 80 15.50 -7.40 7.60
CA ARG A 80 14.34 -7.67 8.47
C ARG A 80 13.00 -7.22 7.85
N ARG A 81 13.00 -6.21 6.97
CA ARG A 81 11.77 -5.61 6.39
C ARG A 81 11.41 -6.19 5.01
N THR A 82 12.41 -6.59 4.23
CA THR A 82 12.23 -7.01 2.83
C THR A 82 11.28 -8.19 2.63
N PRO A 83 11.26 -9.25 3.48
CA PRO A 83 10.30 -10.34 3.30
C PRO A 83 8.85 -9.88 3.34
N TYR A 84 8.53 -8.92 4.18
CA TYR A 84 7.17 -8.38 4.30
C TYR A 84 6.76 -7.57 3.07
N PHE A 85 7.69 -6.80 2.47
CA PHE A 85 7.43 -6.12 1.19
C PHE A 85 7.04 -7.12 0.10
N LEU A 86 7.79 -8.22 0.00
CA LEU A 86 7.56 -9.24 -1.02
C LEU A 86 6.23 -9.97 -0.78
N ILE A 87 5.97 -10.42 0.45
CA ILE A 87 4.74 -11.13 0.81
C ILE A 87 3.53 -10.23 0.56
N GLY A 88 3.54 -8.99 1.04
CA GLY A 88 2.45 -8.06 0.84
C GLY A 88 2.23 -7.73 -0.64
N ALA A 89 3.30 -7.52 -1.41
CA ALA A 89 3.20 -7.27 -2.85
C ALA A 89 2.59 -8.47 -3.61
N ILE A 90 2.96 -9.70 -3.27
CA ILE A 90 2.38 -10.92 -3.86
C ILE A 90 0.89 -11.01 -3.53
N ILE A 91 0.51 -10.81 -2.26
CA ILE A 91 -0.90 -10.83 -1.84
C ILE A 91 -1.70 -9.77 -2.60
N CYS A 92 -1.20 -8.54 -2.69
CA CYS A 92 -1.85 -7.46 -3.43
C CYS A 92 -2.00 -7.80 -4.92
N SER A 93 -0.95 -8.31 -5.55
CA SER A 93 -0.96 -8.67 -6.97
C SER A 93 -1.99 -9.76 -7.28
N ILE A 94 -2.03 -10.82 -6.46
CA ILE A 94 -3.02 -11.91 -6.61
C ILE A 94 -4.44 -11.38 -6.41
N SER A 95 -4.67 -10.58 -5.37
CA SER A 95 -5.99 -10.02 -5.08
C SER A 95 -6.49 -9.11 -6.21
N LEU A 96 -5.63 -8.23 -6.72
CA LEU A 96 -5.96 -7.36 -7.86
C LEU A 96 -6.20 -8.14 -9.14
N PHE A 97 -5.43 -9.21 -9.40
CA PHE A 97 -5.63 -10.08 -10.55
C PHE A 97 -6.96 -10.82 -10.50
N LEU A 98 -7.38 -11.26 -9.31
CA LEU A 98 -8.63 -11.98 -9.12
C LEU A 98 -9.87 -11.07 -9.04
N MET A 99 -9.71 -9.79 -8.72
CA MET A 99 -10.81 -8.85 -8.51
C MET A 99 -11.79 -8.77 -9.71
N PRO A 100 -11.33 -8.67 -10.98
CA PRO A 100 -12.24 -8.61 -12.13
C PRO A 100 -13.06 -9.89 -12.34
N TYR A 101 -12.64 -11.01 -11.77
CA TYR A 101 -13.34 -12.30 -11.88
C TYR A 101 -14.35 -12.52 -10.76
N SER A 102 -14.50 -11.57 -9.84
CA SER A 102 -15.50 -11.66 -8.79
C SER A 102 -16.91 -11.56 -9.38
N SER A 103 -17.71 -12.61 -9.22
CA SER A 103 -19.07 -12.72 -9.72
C SER A 103 -20.13 -12.46 -8.65
N ALA A 104 -19.72 -12.29 -7.40
CA ALA A 104 -20.62 -12.06 -6.27
C ALA A 104 -20.02 -11.04 -5.30
N LEU A 105 -20.89 -10.28 -4.62
CA LEU A 105 -20.49 -9.23 -3.67
C LEU A 105 -19.57 -9.75 -2.57
N TRP A 106 -19.86 -10.92 -2.00
CA TRP A 106 -19.01 -11.51 -0.95
C TRP A 106 -17.59 -11.86 -1.43
N MET A 107 -17.44 -12.24 -2.72
CA MET A 107 -16.12 -12.52 -3.31
C MET A 107 -15.31 -11.24 -3.40
N ALA A 108 -15.89 -10.17 -3.95
CA ALA A 108 -15.23 -8.86 -4.05
C ALA A 108 -14.88 -8.31 -2.65
N ALA A 109 -15.79 -8.44 -1.67
CA ALA A 109 -15.55 -8.05 -0.29
C ALA A 109 -14.38 -8.83 0.34
N SER A 110 -14.35 -10.15 0.17
CA SER A 110 -13.25 -10.99 0.67
C SER A 110 -11.91 -10.64 0.03
N LEU A 111 -11.89 -10.40 -1.28
CA LEU A 111 -10.69 -9.97 -1.99
C LEU A 111 -10.21 -8.60 -1.52
N LEU A 112 -11.12 -7.66 -1.21
CA LEU A 112 -10.77 -6.37 -0.64
C LEU A 112 -10.11 -6.52 0.73
N TRP A 113 -10.65 -7.37 1.61
CA TRP A 113 -10.04 -7.64 2.91
C TRP A 113 -8.62 -8.20 2.79
N ILE A 114 -8.41 -9.14 1.86
CA ILE A 114 -7.08 -9.72 1.59
C ILE A 114 -6.14 -8.67 0.99
N LEU A 115 -6.63 -7.85 0.06
CA LEU A 115 -5.87 -6.78 -0.55
C LEU A 115 -5.42 -5.72 0.47
N ASP A 116 -6.34 -5.29 1.33
CA ASP A 116 -6.04 -4.33 2.41
C ASP A 116 -5.06 -4.91 3.43
N ALA A 117 -5.19 -6.18 3.78
CA ALA A 117 -4.21 -6.87 4.61
C ALA A 117 -2.81 -6.87 3.95
N GLY A 118 -2.73 -7.20 2.65
CA GLY A 118 -1.49 -7.16 1.87
C GLY A 118 -0.85 -5.77 1.81
N ASN A 119 -1.66 -4.73 1.61
CA ASN A 119 -1.21 -3.34 1.65
C ASN A 119 -0.63 -2.99 3.03
N ASN A 120 -1.29 -3.35 4.12
CA ASN A 120 -0.81 -3.08 5.48
C ASN A 120 0.44 -3.89 5.83
N ILE A 121 0.56 -5.16 5.35
CA ILE A 121 1.77 -5.98 5.50
C ILE A 121 2.99 -5.30 4.86
N THR A 122 2.80 -4.59 3.76
CA THR A 122 3.88 -3.87 3.06
C THR A 122 4.11 -2.47 3.66
N MET A 123 3.04 -1.74 3.94
CA MET A 123 3.09 -0.32 4.29
C MET A 123 3.82 -0.06 5.61
N GLU A 124 3.52 -0.85 6.64
CA GLU A 124 4.09 -0.64 7.97
C GLU A 124 5.60 -0.89 8.02
N PRO A 125 6.13 -2.05 7.55
CA PRO A 125 7.57 -2.22 7.46
C PRO A 125 8.27 -1.22 6.53
N TYR A 126 7.58 -0.71 5.52
CA TYR A 126 8.16 0.29 4.63
C TYR A 126 8.39 1.64 5.32
N ARG A 127 7.43 2.10 6.12
CA ARG A 127 7.59 3.30 6.96
C ARG A 127 8.74 3.14 7.94
N ALA A 128 8.80 1.99 8.61
CA ALA A 128 9.88 1.67 9.53
C ALA A 128 11.24 1.57 8.81
N TYR A 129 11.30 1.05 7.58
CA TYR A 129 12.51 0.97 6.77
C TYR A 129 13.13 2.36 6.51
N VAL A 130 12.31 3.36 6.20
CA VAL A 130 12.79 4.74 6.02
C VAL A 130 13.43 5.27 7.31
N ALA A 131 12.77 5.09 8.46
CA ALA A 131 13.31 5.49 9.74
C ALA A 131 14.59 4.72 10.13
N ASP A 132 14.66 3.43 9.77
CA ASP A 132 15.82 2.58 10.05
C ASP A 132 17.06 2.95 9.22
N ARG A 133 16.88 3.46 8.01
CA ARG A 133 17.98 3.78 7.07
C ARG A 133 18.51 5.18 7.22
N LEU A 134 17.68 6.12 7.63
CA LEU A 134 18.04 7.53 7.68
C LEU A 134 18.54 7.95 9.07
N VAL A 135 19.51 8.87 9.08
CA VAL A 135 19.91 9.59 10.28
C VAL A 135 18.76 10.52 10.75
N PRO A 136 18.67 10.86 12.05
CA PRO A 136 17.52 11.59 12.59
C PRO A 136 17.15 12.87 11.82
N ASP A 137 18.14 13.65 11.42
CA ASP A 137 17.96 14.90 10.68
C ASP A 137 17.50 14.72 9.22
N GLN A 138 17.66 13.53 8.62
CA GLN A 138 17.17 13.21 7.28
C GLN A 138 15.79 12.51 7.27
N ARG A 139 15.26 12.10 8.42
CA ARG A 139 13.98 11.38 8.50
C ARG A 139 12.82 12.23 7.98
N ALA A 140 12.81 13.52 8.29
CA ALA A 140 11.79 14.45 7.77
C ALA A 140 11.80 14.47 6.24
N THR A 141 12.97 14.57 5.61
CA THR A 141 13.12 14.53 4.14
C THR A 141 12.63 13.18 3.59
N GLY A 142 12.96 12.06 4.25
CA GLY A 142 12.50 10.73 3.85
C GLY A 142 10.98 10.61 3.85
N PHE A 143 10.30 11.06 4.90
CA PHE A 143 8.84 11.03 4.99
C PHE A 143 8.15 12.05 4.06
N LEU A 144 8.75 13.21 3.83
CA LEU A 144 8.26 14.16 2.82
C LEU A 144 8.32 13.56 1.42
N THR A 145 9.39 12.84 1.08
CA THR A 145 9.52 12.11 -0.18
C THR A 145 8.44 11.03 -0.31
N GLN A 146 8.17 10.26 0.77
CA GLN A 146 7.04 9.30 0.78
C GLN A 146 5.70 9.99 0.53
N SER A 147 5.45 11.12 1.18
CA SER A 147 4.20 11.87 1.02
C SER A 147 4.04 12.41 -0.40
N ALA A 148 5.12 12.87 -1.02
CA ALA A 148 5.12 13.30 -2.42
C ALA A 148 4.78 12.14 -3.37
N PHE A 149 5.38 10.96 -3.17
CA PHE A 149 5.04 9.76 -3.93
C PHE A 149 3.61 9.29 -3.69
N THR A 150 3.10 9.38 -2.45
CA THR A 150 1.70 9.08 -2.14
C THR A 150 0.76 9.98 -2.93
N GLY A 151 0.96 11.30 -2.89
CA GLY A 151 0.14 12.26 -3.63
C GLY A 151 0.17 12.02 -5.14
N LEU A 152 1.35 11.82 -5.71
CA LEU A 152 1.52 11.53 -7.13
C LEU A 152 0.83 10.21 -7.53
N ALA A 153 1.08 9.14 -6.78
CA ALA A 153 0.53 7.82 -7.05
C ALA A 153 -1.00 7.82 -6.99
N GLN A 154 -1.57 8.43 -5.96
CA GLN A 154 -3.03 8.52 -5.82
C GLN A 154 -3.65 9.37 -6.92
N THR A 155 -3.07 10.52 -7.24
CA THR A 155 -3.56 11.36 -8.34
C THR A 155 -3.59 10.59 -9.66
N LEU A 156 -2.51 9.89 -10.01
CA LEU A 156 -2.47 9.06 -11.23
C LEU A 156 -3.46 7.90 -11.18
N SER A 157 -3.65 7.27 -10.02
CA SER A 157 -4.61 6.18 -9.84
C SER A 157 -6.05 6.61 -10.05
N TYR A 158 -6.43 7.76 -9.49
CA TYR A 158 -7.78 8.30 -9.68
C TYR A 158 -8.03 8.80 -11.12
N LEU A 159 -6.99 9.24 -11.82
CA LEU A 159 -7.09 9.62 -13.23
C LEU A 159 -7.11 8.41 -14.18
N ALA A 160 -6.55 7.27 -13.77
CA ALA A 160 -6.39 6.10 -14.63
C ALA A 160 -7.71 5.60 -15.28
N PRO A 161 -8.84 5.45 -14.56
CA PRO A 161 -10.10 5.04 -15.17
C PRO A 161 -10.56 6.02 -16.26
N THR A 162 -10.49 7.32 -16.02
CA THR A 162 -10.89 8.38 -16.98
C THR A 162 -9.99 8.37 -18.22
N LEU A 163 -8.68 8.22 -18.04
CA LEU A 163 -7.74 8.15 -19.15
C LEU A 163 -7.97 6.90 -19.99
N LEU A 164 -8.17 5.74 -19.35
CA LEU A 164 -8.44 4.48 -20.05
C LEU A 164 -9.73 4.54 -20.87
N THR A 165 -10.81 5.08 -20.30
CA THR A 165 -12.08 5.24 -21.05
C THR A 165 -11.92 6.17 -22.23
N ALA A 166 -11.16 7.25 -22.11
CA ALA A 166 -10.89 8.18 -23.20
C ALA A 166 -10.05 7.56 -24.33
N PHE A 167 -9.17 6.59 -24.01
CA PHE A 167 -8.38 5.86 -25.02
C PHE A 167 -9.16 4.72 -25.69
N VAL A 168 -10.02 4.00 -24.93
CA VAL A 168 -10.79 2.86 -25.44
C VAL A 168 -12.01 3.30 -26.23
N ALA A 169 -12.57 4.49 -25.95
CA ALA A 169 -13.72 5.06 -26.67
C ALA A 169 -13.36 5.69 -28.03
N LYS A 170 -12.10 5.62 -28.47
CA LYS A 170 -11.62 6.01 -29.80
C LYS A 170 -11.40 4.78 -30.67
#